data_74c2cdd4fc74cc16a91e62dd71615b74
#
_entry.id   74c2cdd4fc74cc16a91e62dd71615b74
#
_cell.length_a   1.000
_cell.length_b   1.000
_cell.length_c   1.000
_cell.angle_alpha   90.00
_cell.angle_beta   90.00
_cell.angle_gamma   90.00
#
_symmetry.space_group_name_H-M   'P 1'
#
loop_
_entity.id
_entity.type
_entity.pdbx_description
1 polymer ?
#
loop_
_entity_poly.entity_id
_entity_poly.type
_entity_poly.pdbx_seq_one_letter_code
_entity_poly.pdbx_strand_id
1 'polypeptide(L)'
;YVIGQDAAKRFLSVSVYNHYKRLLQKDSGDDVEIEKSNIIMVGSTGTGKTLLARTIAKLLHVPFTIVDATVLTEAGYVGEDIESILTRLLQVADYNVPEAEQCIVFIDEIDKIARKGDNPSITRDVSGEGVQQGLLKLLEGSVVNVPPQGGRKHPDQKMIPVNTKNILFICGGAFDGIEKKIAQRLNTHVVGYTASQKTATVDKNNMMQYIAPQDLKSFGLIPEIIGRLPVLTYLNPLDRNALRAILTEPKNSIIKQYI
;
A
#
# COMPACT_ATOMS: atom_id res chain seq x y z
N TYR A 1 -0.16 -20.66 -0.36
CA TYR A 1 -0.69 -19.82 0.72
C TYR A 1 -1.91 -18.99 0.29
N VAL A 2 -1.89 -18.42 -0.90
CA VAL A 2 -2.97 -17.55 -1.41
C VAL A 2 -3.62 -18.19 -2.62
N ILE A 3 -4.93 -18.35 -2.57
CA ILE A 3 -5.75 -18.89 -3.65
C ILE A 3 -6.20 -17.76 -4.57
N GLY A 4 -6.18 -18.00 -5.88
CA GLY A 4 -6.57 -17.00 -6.88
C GLY A 4 -5.67 -15.78 -6.89
N GLN A 5 -6.22 -14.61 -7.28
CA GLN A 5 -5.56 -13.30 -7.30
C GLN A 5 -4.32 -13.25 -8.23
N ASP A 6 -4.36 -13.94 -9.37
CA ASP A 6 -3.18 -14.13 -10.21
C ASP A 6 -2.65 -12.84 -10.83
N ALA A 7 -3.53 -11.90 -11.17
CA ALA A 7 -3.13 -10.57 -11.63
C ALA A 7 -2.33 -9.82 -10.56
N ALA A 8 -2.86 -9.74 -9.34
CA ALA A 8 -2.18 -9.09 -8.22
C ALA A 8 -0.84 -9.77 -7.90
N LYS A 9 -0.79 -11.10 -7.89
CA LYS A 9 0.45 -11.85 -7.66
C LYS A 9 1.53 -11.52 -8.68
N ARG A 10 1.18 -11.42 -9.97
CA ARG A 10 2.13 -11.04 -11.03
C ARG A 10 2.69 -9.64 -10.80
N PHE A 11 1.83 -8.64 -10.59
CA PHE A 11 2.27 -7.27 -10.33
C PHE A 11 3.16 -7.17 -9.09
N LEU A 12 2.75 -7.80 -7.99
CA LEU A 12 3.51 -7.83 -6.75
C LEU A 12 4.87 -8.50 -6.93
N SER A 13 4.91 -9.66 -7.58
CA SER A 13 6.17 -10.41 -7.79
C SER A 13 7.18 -9.60 -8.59
N VAL A 14 6.75 -8.94 -9.67
CA VAL A 14 7.64 -8.11 -10.50
C VAL A 14 8.11 -6.89 -9.73
N SER A 15 7.22 -6.21 -9.02
CA SER A 15 7.58 -5.00 -8.26
C SER A 15 8.54 -5.28 -7.13
N VAL A 16 8.29 -6.35 -6.39
CA VAL A 16 9.15 -6.80 -5.30
C VAL A 16 10.51 -7.26 -5.83
N TYR A 17 10.52 -8.01 -6.92
CA TYR A 17 11.78 -8.41 -7.59
C TYR A 17 12.59 -7.18 -8.01
N ASN A 18 11.98 -6.20 -8.66
CA ASN A 18 12.64 -4.97 -9.08
C ASN A 18 13.16 -4.17 -7.88
N HIS A 19 12.39 -4.11 -6.79
CA HIS A 19 12.82 -3.44 -5.57
C HIS A 19 14.11 -4.05 -5.01
N TYR A 20 14.15 -5.37 -4.81
CA TYR A 20 15.35 -6.03 -4.26
C TYR A 20 16.50 -6.11 -5.26
N LYS A 21 16.21 -6.23 -6.57
CA LYS A 21 17.24 -6.11 -7.61
C LYS A 21 17.92 -4.75 -7.55
N ARG A 22 17.18 -3.66 -7.35
CA ARG A 22 17.75 -2.32 -7.14
C ARG A 22 18.73 -2.27 -5.97
N LEU A 23 18.39 -2.93 -4.85
CA LEU A 23 19.26 -2.95 -3.67
C LEU A 23 20.57 -3.72 -3.91
N LEU A 24 20.53 -4.70 -4.81
CA LEU A 24 21.70 -5.53 -5.19
C LEU A 24 22.53 -4.90 -6.31
N GLN A 25 21.96 -3.96 -7.08
CA GLN A 25 22.70 -3.23 -8.11
C GLN A 25 23.70 -2.31 -7.39
N LYS A 26 24.97 -2.71 -7.43
CA LYS A 26 26.09 -1.79 -7.17
C LYS A 26 26.19 -0.86 -8.39
N ASP A 27 26.70 0.36 -8.21
CA ASP A 27 26.95 1.34 -9.28
C ASP A 27 27.80 0.73 -10.41
N SER A 28 27.17 -0.05 -11.25
CA SER A 28 27.78 -0.79 -12.35
C SER A 28 27.53 -0.08 -13.65
N GLY A 29 27.75 1.24 -13.75
CA GLY A 29 27.83 1.95 -15.03
C GLY A 29 26.73 1.68 -16.08
N ASP A 30 25.70 0.91 -15.74
CA ASP A 30 24.52 0.68 -16.58
C ASP A 30 23.63 1.94 -16.55
N ASP A 31 23.29 2.42 -17.73
CA ASP A 31 22.50 3.65 -17.93
C ASP A 31 21.05 3.59 -17.41
N VAL A 32 20.65 2.51 -16.72
CA VAL A 32 19.28 2.30 -16.25
C VAL A 32 19.22 2.33 -14.74
N GLU A 33 18.65 3.40 -14.19
CA GLU A 33 18.33 3.52 -12.75
C GLU A 33 16.92 2.97 -12.50
N ILE A 34 16.81 1.98 -11.59
CA ILE A 34 15.52 1.42 -11.16
C ILE A 34 14.97 2.27 -10.03
N GLU A 35 13.84 2.91 -10.24
CA GLU A 35 13.16 3.72 -9.21
C GLU A 35 12.49 2.86 -8.14
N LYS A 36 12.15 3.50 -7.01
CA LYS A 36 11.43 2.87 -5.90
C LYS A 36 10.02 2.49 -6.31
N SER A 37 9.65 1.20 -6.15
CA SER A 37 8.39 0.62 -6.62
C SER A 37 7.41 0.37 -5.48
N ASN A 38 7.01 1.43 -4.73
CA ASN A 38 5.94 1.27 -3.74
C ASN A 38 4.63 0.87 -4.41
N ILE A 39 3.79 0.13 -3.69
CA ILE A 39 2.63 -0.57 -4.25
C ILE A 39 1.36 -0.11 -3.55
N ILE A 40 0.28 0.03 -4.31
CA ILE A 40 -1.07 0.17 -3.77
C ILE A 40 -1.96 -0.97 -4.25
N MET A 41 -2.60 -1.65 -3.31
CA MET A 41 -3.54 -2.75 -3.54
C MET A 41 -4.95 -2.33 -3.22
N VAL A 42 -5.84 -2.41 -4.19
CA VAL A 42 -7.26 -2.08 -4.05
C VAL A 42 -8.10 -3.37 -4.07
N GLY A 43 -9.04 -3.51 -3.15
CA GLY A 43 -9.94 -4.66 -3.12
C GLY A 43 -10.70 -4.78 -1.83
N SER A 44 -11.88 -5.34 -1.88
CA SER A 44 -12.78 -5.48 -0.74
C SER A 44 -12.11 -6.10 0.49
N THR A 45 -12.66 -5.86 1.66
CA THR A 45 -12.19 -6.50 2.89
C THR A 45 -12.26 -8.02 2.76
N GLY A 46 -11.26 -8.73 3.27
CA GLY A 46 -11.20 -10.19 3.22
C GLY A 46 -10.64 -10.79 1.91
N THR A 47 -10.30 -10.00 0.89
CA THR A 47 -9.74 -10.51 -0.37
C THR A 47 -8.28 -10.98 -0.30
N GLY A 48 -7.60 -10.76 0.84
CA GLY A 48 -6.26 -11.28 1.11
C GLY A 48 -5.12 -10.28 0.92
N LYS A 49 -5.38 -8.97 0.92
CA LYS A 49 -4.34 -7.91 0.78
C LYS A 49 -3.19 -8.10 1.77
N THR A 50 -3.51 -8.11 3.06
CA THR A 50 -2.54 -8.27 4.15
C THR A 50 -1.84 -9.63 4.10
N LEU A 51 -2.55 -10.70 3.71
CA LEU A 51 -1.99 -12.04 3.57
C LEU A 51 -0.96 -12.10 2.45
N LEU A 52 -1.22 -11.45 1.32
CA LEU A 52 -0.27 -11.35 0.20
C LEU A 52 1.03 -10.67 0.64
N ALA A 53 0.95 -9.49 1.26
CA ALA A 53 2.12 -8.75 1.71
C ALA A 53 2.93 -9.54 2.75
N ARG A 54 2.26 -10.14 3.74
CA ARG A 54 2.90 -10.99 4.75
C ARG A 54 3.57 -12.23 4.15
N THR A 55 2.92 -12.85 3.16
CA THR A 55 3.48 -14.04 2.49
C THR A 55 4.75 -13.70 1.71
N ILE A 56 4.77 -12.55 1.04
CA ILE A 56 5.95 -12.05 0.32
C ILE A 56 7.11 -11.83 1.31
N ALA A 57 6.89 -11.11 2.39
CA ALA A 57 7.92 -10.86 3.39
C ALA A 57 8.47 -12.16 3.99
N LYS A 58 7.58 -13.13 4.27
CA LYS A 58 7.96 -14.46 4.76
C LYS A 58 8.83 -15.22 3.75
N LEU A 59 8.51 -15.16 2.45
CA LEU A 59 9.27 -15.84 1.40
C LEU A 59 10.66 -15.22 1.20
N LEU A 60 10.78 -13.92 1.40
CA LEU A 60 12.03 -13.18 1.25
C LEU A 60 12.87 -13.17 2.54
N HIS A 61 12.31 -13.66 3.66
CA HIS A 61 12.96 -13.64 4.99
C HIS A 61 13.36 -12.22 5.42
N VAL A 62 12.54 -11.22 5.11
CA VAL A 62 12.74 -9.83 5.51
C VAL A 62 11.78 -9.45 6.64
N PRO A 63 12.17 -8.53 7.54
CA PRO A 63 11.28 -8.02 8.57
C PRO A 63 10.04 -7.38 7.97
N PHE A 64 8.91 -7.55 8.63
CA PHE A 64 7.61 -7.12 8.16
C PHE A 64 6.80 -6.48 9.27
N THR A 65 6.30 -5.29 9.03
CA THR A 65 5.37 -4.63 9.96
C THR A 65 4.07 -4.24 9.26
N ILE A 66 3.00 -4.23 10.06
CA ILE A 66 1.67 -3.79 9.62
C ILE A 66 1.28 -2.57 10.43
N VAL A 67 0.78 -1.58 9.75
CA VAL A 67 0.25 -0.35 10.35
C VAL A 67 -1.12 -0.07 9.77
N ASP A 68 -2.06 0.27 10.62
CA ASP A 68 -3.37 0.75 10.23
C ASP A 68 -3.32 2.27 10.03
N ALA A 69 -3.69 2.76 8.85
CA ALA A 69 -3.66 4.17 8.54
C ALA A 69 -4.64 4.99 9.40
N THR A 70 -5.69 4.36 9.95
CA THR A 70 -6.71 5.04 10.75
C THR A 70 -6.22 5.47 12.14
N VAL A 71 -5.18 4.83 12.66
CA VAL A 71 -4.60 5.20 13.96
C VAL A 71 -3.55 6.29 13.85
N LEU A 72 -3.11 6.61 12.62
CA LEU A 72 -2.10 7.62 12.36
C LEU A 72 -2.69 9.02 12.45
N THR A 73 -1.93 9.93 13.02
CA THR A 73 -2.27 11.35 13.10
C THR A 73 -1.09 12.21 12.70
N GLU A 74 -1.37 13.47 12.36
CA GLU A 74 -0.32 14.46 12.16
C GLU A 74 0.43 14.70 13.49
N ALA A 75 1.74 14.91 13.41
CA ALA A 75 2.61 15.12 14.58
C ALA A 75 2.06 16.21 15.52
N GLY A 76 1.96 15.89 16.81
CA GLY A 76 1.47 16.81 17.85
C GLY A 76 -0.01 16.67 18.19
N TYR A 77 -0.75 15.78 17.54
CA TYR A 77 -2.16 15.48 17.86
C TYR A 77 -2.31 14.16 18.61
N VAL A 78 -3.52 13.90 19.11
CA VAL A 78 -3.82 12.65 19.83
C VAL A 78 -3.92 11.51 18.83
N GLY A 79 -3.03 10.53 18.93
CA GLY A 79 -2.92 9.38 18.04
C GLY A 79 -1.46 8.94 17.91
N GLU A 80 -1.20 8.01 16.99
CA GLU A 80 0.15 7.57 16.70
C GLU A 80 0.79 8.47 15.63
N ASP A 81 1.96 9.03 15.96
CA ASP A 81 2.76 9.77 14.99
C ASP A 81 3.19 8.84 13.84
N ILE A 82 3.24 9.37 12.62
CA ILE A 82 3.68 8.62 11.43
C ILE A 82 5.08 8.02 11.62
N GLU A 83 5.93 8.67 12.39
CA GLU A 83 7.26 8.16 12.73
C GLU A 83 7.21 6.90 13.61
N SER A 84 6.10 6.61 14.29
CA SER A 84 5.91 5.38 15.07
C SER A 84 5.97 4.11 14.22
N ILE A 85 5.69 4.23 12.92
CA ILE A 85 5.87 3.17 11.93
C ILE A 85 7.31 2.66 11.95
N LEU A 86 8.27 3.59 11.96
CA LEU A 86 9.71 3.25 11.97
C LEU A 86 10.16 2.69 13.33
N THR A 87 9.55 3.15 14.42
CA THR A 87 9.81 2.56 15.75
C THR A 87 9.40 1.09 15.79
N ARG A 88 8.20 0.77 15.30
CA ARG A 88 7.74 -0.63 15.19
C ARG A 88 8.66 -1.45 14.27
N LEU A 89 9.10 -0.84 13.18
CA LEU A 89 10.02 -1.48 12.24
C LEU A 89 11.36 -1.84 12.90
N LEU A 90 11.95 -0.91 13.63
CA LEU A 90 13.18 -1.15 14.40
C LEU A 90 12.99 -2.27 15.44
N GLN A 91 11.85 -2.31 16.13
CA GLN A 91 11.53 -3.38 17.08
C GLN A 91 11.48 -4.75 16.42
N VAL A 92 10.85 -4.86 15.24
CA VAL A 92 10.75 -6.12 14.48
C VAL A 92 12.10 -6.56 13.93
N ALA A 93 13.01 -5.63 13.64
CA ALA A 93 14.37 -5.88 13.20
C ALA A 93 15.39 -5.97 14.36
N ASP A 94 14.95 -6.16 15.61
CA ASP A 94 15.78 -6.20 16.81
C ASP A 94 16.78 -5.03 16.88
N TYR A 95 16.34 -3.84 16.47
CA TYR A 95 17.14 -2.60 16.38
C TYR A 95 18.36 -2.69 15.44
N ASN A 96 18.37 -3.67 14.54
CA ASN A 96 19.34 -3.75 13.45
C ASN A 96 18.94 -2.76 12.34
N VAL A 97 19.53 -1.57 12.33
CA VAL A 97 19.18 -0.49 11.38
C VAL A 97 19.35 -0.93 9.91
N PRO A 98 20.47 -1.53 9.48
CA PRO A 98 20.63 -2.01 8.10
C PRO A 98 19.53 -2.99 7.66
N GLU A 99 19.06 -3.84 8.56
CA GLU A 99 17.99 -4.79 8.28
C GLU A 99 16.62 -4.08 8.25
N ALA A 100 16.37 -3.15 9.18
CA ALA A 100 15.17 -2.32 9.20
C ALA A 100 15.01 -1.51 7.91
N GLU A 101 16.09 -1.01 7.34
CA GLU A 101 16.08 -0.22 6.09
C GLU A 101 15.75 -1.05 4.83
N GLN A 102 15.73 -2.38 4.91
CA GLN A 102 15.38 -3.29 3.81
C GLN A 102 14.06 -4.01 4.02
N CYS A 103 13.29 -3.58 4.99
CA CYS A 103 12.00 -4.18 5.38
C CYS A 103 10.86 -3.93 4.40
N ILE A 104 9.77 -4.65 4.62
CA ILE A 104 8.46 -4.37 4.01
C ILE A 104 7.53 -3.80 5.08
N VAL A 105 6.94 -2.65 4.80
CA VAL A 105 5.89 -2.02 5.60
C VAL A 105 4.57 -2.14 4.87
N PHE A 106 3.57 -2.74 5.50
CA PHE A 106 2.21 -2.78 4.99
C PHE A 106 1.35 -1.74 5.72
N ILE A 107 0.83 -0.77 4.96
CA ILE A 107 -0.10 0.25 5.47
C ILE A 107 -1.50 -0.19 5.06
N ASP A 108 -2.29 -0.65 6.03
CA ASP A 108 -3.67 -1.06 5.79
C ASP A 108 -4.63 0.13 5.93
N GLU A 109 -5.81 0.00 5.33
CA GLU A 109 -6.89 0.99 5.36
C GLU A 109 -6.50 2.39 4.86
N ILE A 110 -5.63 2.46 3.84
CA ILE A 110 -5.17 3.73 3.24
C ILE A 110 -6.34 4.55 2.67
N ASP A 111 -7.44 3.92 2.28
CA ASP A 111 -8.65 4.57 1.80
C ASP A 111 -9.39 5.38 2.88
N LYS A 112 -9.15 5.09 4.16
CA LYS A 112 -9.80 5.78 5.29
C LYS A 112 -9.22 7.16 5.55
N ILE A 113 -7.97 7.40 5.16
CA ILE A 113 -7.34 8.72 5.23
C ILE A 113 -7.58 9.55 3.95
N ALA A 114 -8.36 9.03 3.00
CA ALA A 114 -8.78 9.77 1.83
C ALA A 114 -9.69 10.95 2.24
N ARG A 115 -9.50 12.09 1.58
CA ARG A 115 -10.28 13.31 1.80
C ARG A 115 -11.76 13.06 1.50
N LYS A 116 -12.63 13.27 2.46
CA LYS A 116 -14.09 13.13 2.29
C LYS A 116 -14.69 14.47 1.87
N GLY A 117 -15.03 14.60 0.57
CA GLY A 117 -15.86 15.70 0.04
C GLY A 117 -15.11 16.97 -0.34
N ASP A 118 -15.77 17.79 -1.18
CA ASP A 118 -15.30 19.07 -1.73
C ASP A 118 -15.48 20.26 -0.76
N ASN A 119 -15.82 20.04 0.49
CA ASN A 119 -15.91 21.16 1.43
C ASN A 119 -14.49 21.56 1.86
N PRO A 120 -13.99 22.72 1.40
CA PRO A 120 -12.80 23.33 1.95
C PRO A 120 -13.18 23.82 3.36
N SER A 121 -13.26 22.90 4.31
CA SER A 121 -13.37 23.26 5.73
C SER A 121 -12.13 24.09 6.06
N ILE A 122 -12.32 25.25 6.64
CA ILE A 122 -11.29 26.16 7.11
C ILE A 122 -10.42 25.49 8.21
N THR A 123 -10.85 24.35 8.71
CA THR A 123 -10.13 23.52 9.68
C THR A 123 -9.24 22.52 8.95
N ARG A 124 -7.95 22.57 9.29
CA ARG A 124 -6.93 21.62 8.83
C ARG A 124 -7.39 20.19 9.11
N ASP A 125 -7.45 19.34 8.08
CA ASP A 125 -7.80 17.93 8.23
C ASP A 125 -6.60 17.14 8.74
N VAL A 126 -6.54 16.98 10.05
CA VAL A 126 -5.43 16.37 10.79
C VAL A 126 -5.40 14.84 10.66
N SER A 127 -6.56 14.26 10.37
CA SER A 127 -6.75 12.79 10.26
C SER A 127 -6.77 12.27 8.83
N GLY A 128 -6.92 13.12 7.85
CA GLY A 128 -6.97 12.78 6.43
C GLY A 128 -5.75 13.32 5.68
N GLU A 129 -5.86 14.55 5.13
CA GLU A 129 -4.80 15.13 4.30
C GLU A 129 -3.49 15.32 5.06
N GLY A 130 -3.53 15.69 6.36
CA GLY A 130 -2.33 15.83 7.18
C GLY A 130 -1.55 14.53 7.32
N VAL A 131 -2.24 13.40 7.50
CA VAL A 131 -1.61 12.07 7.54
C VAL A 131 -1.02 11.72 6.18
N GLN A 132 -1.75 12.00 5.08
CA GLN A 132 -1.24 11.76 3.74
C GLN A 132 0.06 12.54 3.47
N GLN A 133 0.11 13.82 3.84
CA GLN A 133 1.32 14.66 3.72
C GLN A 133 2.49 14.14 4.56
N GLY A 134 2.22 13.65 5.76
CA GLY A 134 3.25 13.05 6.60
C GLY A 134 3.81 11.76 6.04
N LEU A 135 2.95 10.89 5.48
CA LEU A 135 3.37 9.65 4.83
C LEU A 135 4.27 9.88 3.62
N LEU A 136 4.12 11.00 2.91
CA LEU A 136 4.96 11.34 1.76
C LEU A 136 6.44 11.26 2.08
N LYS A 137 6.88 11.80 3.22
CA LYS A 137 8.29 11.78 3.63
C LYS A 137 8.86 10.37 3.68
N LEU A 138 8.06 9.40 4.18
CA LEU A 138 8.48 8.00 4.25
C LEU A 138 8.48 7.35 2.86
N LEU A 139 7.46 7.62 2.07
CA LEU A 139 7.33 7.05 0.72
C LEU A 139 8.39 7.55 -0.25
N GLU A 140 8.79 8.81 -0.13
CA GLU A 140 9.84 9.43 -0.96
C GLU A 140 11.24 8.88 -0.68
N GLY A 141 11.50 8.51 0.55
CA GLY A 141 12.81 8.05 0.99
C GLY A 141 13.63 9.18 1.62
N SER A 142 13.47 9.36 2.91
CA SER A 142 14.19 10.34 3.72
C SER A 142 14.86 9.70 4.92
N VAL A 143 15.82 10.38 5.52
CA VAL A 143 16.37 9.98 6.82
C VAL A 143 15.49 10.55 7.91
N VAL A 144 14.94 9.68 8.73
CA VAL A 144 14.08 10.04 9.86
C VAL A 144 14.73 9.64 11.16
N ASN A 145 14.76 10.55 12.13
CA ASN A 145 15.32 10.30 13.45
C ASN A 145 14.24 9.68 14.35
N VAL A 146 14.44 8.45 14.77
CA VAL A 146 13.49 7.64 15.52
C VAL A 146 13.95 7.49 16.98
N PRO A 147 13.07 7.67 17.97
CA PRO A 147 13.40 7.43 19.37
C PRO A 147 13.61 5.92 19.62
N PRO A 148 14.64 5.50 20.38
CA PRO A 148 15.02 4.10 20.53
C PRO A 148 14.00 3.24 21.27
N GLN A 149 13.13 3.81 22.11
CA GLN A 149 12.19 3.03 22.93
C GLN A 149 10.71 3.31 22.61
N GLY A 150 10.42 4.10 21.58
CA GLY A 150 9.05 4.56 21.36
C GLY A 150 8.56 5.49 22.47
N GLY A 151 7.77 6.47 22.16
CA GLY A 151 7.24 7.43 23.11
C GLY A 151 7.60 8.87 22.78
N ARG A 152 7.39 9.77 23.74
CA ARG A 152 7.65 11.20 23.56
C ARG A 152 9.13 11.46 23.37
N LYS A 153 9.47 12.27 22.37
CA LYS A 153 10.85 12.72 22.11
C LYS A 153 11.36 13.51 23.32
N HIS A 154 12.35 12.96 24.02
CA HIS A 154 13.07 13.70 25.05
C HIS A 154 14.28 14.43 24.42
N PRO A 155 14.58 15.68 24.81
CA PRO A 155 15.69 16.45 24.22
C PRO A 155 17.06 15.76 24.32
N ASP A 156 17.27 15.00 25.40
CA ASP A 156 18.57 14.34 25.69
C ASP A 156 18.67 12.91 25.15
N GLN A 157 17.64 12.43 24.45
CA GLN A 157 17.60 11.04 23.96
C GLN A 157 18.33 10.94 22.62
N LYS A 158 19.33 10.04 22.53
CA LYS A 158 20.02 9.75 21.27
C LYS A 158 19.06 9.10 20.29
N MET A 159 18.70 9.82 19.23
CA MET A 159 17.85 9.33 18.17
C MET A 159 18.58 8.36 17.24
N ILE A 160 17.87 7.40 16.67
CA ILE A 160 18.39 6.46 15.68
C ILE A 160 17.99 6.97 14.30
N PRO A 161 18.95 7.34 13.41
CA PRO A 161 18.63 7.71 12.04
C PRO A 161 18.26 6.46 11.24
N VAL A 162 17.11 6.48 10.57
CA VAL A 162 16.62 5.42 9.69
C VAL A 162 16.36 6.01 8.32
N ASN A 163 16.99 5.45 7.30
CA ASN A 163 16.80 5.87 5.91
C ASN A 163 15.68 5.04 5.26
N THR A 164 14.59 5.70 4.88
CA THR A 164 13.43 5.02 4.30
C THR A 164 13.56 4.75 2.79
N LYS A 165 14.66 5.15 2.17
CA LYS A 165 14.89 5.00 0.71
C LYS A 165 14.74 3.55 0.24
N ASN A 166 15.18 2.59 1.05
CA ASN A 166 15.21 1.18 0.70
C ASN A 166 14.09 0.35 1.35
N ILE A 167 13.23 0.97 2.14
CA ILE A 167 12.02 0.33 2.69
C ILE A 167 10.96 0.21 1.59
N LEU A 168 10.40 -0.98 1.40
CA LEU A 168 9.29 -1.19 0.49
C LEU A 168 7.96 -0.93 1.21
N PHE A 169 7.22 0.06 0.75
CA PHE A 169 5.87 0.32 1.24
C PHE A 169 4.82 -0.32 0.34
N ILE A 170 3.93 -1.08 0.95
CA ILE A 170 2.77 -1.68 0.31
C ILE A 170 1.53 -1.13 1.02
N CYS A 171 0.70 -0.37 0.31
CA CYS A 171 -0.54 0.19 0.85
C CYS A 171 -1.73 -0.68 0.44
N GLY A 172 -2.66 -0.92 1.35
CA GLY A 172 -3.90 -1.65 1.09
C GLY A 172 -5.13 -0.85 1.49
N GLY A 173 -6.20 -0.94 0.71
CA GLY A 173 -7.47 -0.33 1.04
C GLY A 173 -8.66 -1.02 0.37
N ALA A 174 -9.82 -0.91 0.98
CA ALA A 174 -11.07 -1.43 0.40
C ALA A 174 -11.57 -0.54 -0.75
N PHE A 175 -11.46 0.76 -0.58
CA PHE A 175 -11.95 1.78 -1.53
C PHE A 175 -13.44 1.59 -1.87
N ASP A 176 -14.26 1.37 -0.86
CA ASP A 176 -15.68 1.11 -1.04
C ASP A 176 -16.37 2.23 -1.86
N GLY A 177 -17.02 1.83 -2.94
CA GLY A 177 -17.70 2.73 -3.86
C GLY A 177 -16.84 3.34 -4.98
N ILE A 178 -15.55 2.96 -5.10
CA ILE A 178 -14.68 3.42 -6.18
C ILE A 178 -15.18 2.97 -7.55
N GLU A 179 -15.95 1.88 -7.62
CA GLU A 179 -16.57 1.37 -8.84
C GLU A 179 -17.43 2.43 -9.53
N LYS A 180 -18.09 3.30 -8.74
CA LYS A 180 -18.88 4.41 -9.27
C LYS A 180 -18.00 5.44 -9.98
N LYS A 181 -16.81 5.71 -9.44
CA LYS A 181 -15.83 6.64 -10.05
C LYS A 181 -15.26 6.04 -11.34
N ILE A 182 -14.93 4.75 -11.33
CA ILE A 182 -14.47 4.02 -12.51
C ILE A 182 -15.55 4.04 -13.60
N ALA A 183 -16.80 3.73 -13.25
CA ALA A 183 -17.92 3.77 -14.20
C ALA A 183 -18.14 5.17 -14.77
N GLN A 184 -18.07 6.22 -13.96
CA GLN A 184 -18.21 7.59 -14.40
C GLN A 184 -17.10 7.97 -15.40
N ARG A 185 -15.83 7.61 -15.11
CA ARG A 185 -14.72 7.85 -16.02
C ARG A 185 -14.87 7.11 -17.35
N LEU A 186 -15.27 5.86 -17.33
CA LEU A 186 -15.45 5.06 -18.54
C LEU A 186 -16.63 5.58 -19.38
N ASN A 187 -17.72 6.03 -18.76
CA ASN A 187 -18.88 6.58 -19.45
C ASN A 187 -18.62 7.96 -20.06
N THR A 188 -17.77 8.80 -19.43
CA THR A 188 -17.42 10.13 -19.98
C THR A 188 -16.61 10.05 -21.28
N HIS A 189 -15.90 8.95 -21.52
CA HIS A 189 -15.16 8.74 -22.76
C HIS A 189 -16.05 8.32 -23.95
N VAL A 190 -17.34 8.06 -23.75
CA VAL A 190 -18.29 7.65 -24.81
C VAL A 190 -18.97 8.85 -25.48
N VAL A 191 -18.76 10.06 -25.01
CA VAL A 191 -19.35 11.29 -25.59
C VAL A 191 -18.46 11.85 -26.69
N GLY A 192 -18.59 11.27 -27.90
CA GLY A 192 -17.94 11.78 -29.12
C GLY A 192 -18.49 11.08 -30.36
N TYR A 193 -18.44 11.75 -31.53
CA TYR A 193 -18.99 11.33 -32.81
C TYR A 193 -18.46 9.98 -33.37
N THR A 194 -17.59 9.27 -32.64
CA THR A 194 -17.01 7.97 -33.03
C THR A 194 -17.57 6.79 -32.16
N ALA A 195 -18.71 6.98 -31.52
CA ALA A 195 -19.33 6.00 -30.61
C ALA A 195 -19.83 4.69 -31.29
N SER A 196 -19.67 4.53 -32.62
CA SER A 196 -20.25 3.38 -33.33
C SER A 196 -19.29 2.22 -33.64
N GLN A 197 -18.00 2.32 -33.28
CA GLN A 197 -17.07 1.22 -33.56
C GLN A 197 -16.08 0.98 -32.40
N LYS A 198 -16.38 0.03 -31.54
CA LYS A 198 -15.61 -0.53 -30.41
C LYS A 198 -16.03 -0.03 -29.03
N THR A 199 -17.25 -0.23 -28.64
CA THR A 199 -17.58 -0.50 -27.24
C THR A 199 -16.97 -1.87 -26.90
N ALA A 200 -15.72 -1.88 -26.45
CA ALA A 200 -15.24 -2.99 -25.63
C ALA A 200 -16.27 -3.11 -24.52
N THR A 201 -16.96 -4.25 -24.45
CA THR A 201 -18.02 -4.50 -23.46
C THR A 201 -17.37 -4.42 -22.09
N VAL A 202 -17.58 -3.29 -21.41
CA VAL A 202 -17.08 -3.12 -20.05
C VAL A 202 -17.74 -4.18 -19.17
N ASP A 203 -16.93 -5.06 -18.59
CA ASP A 203 -17.42 -6.05 -17.66
C ASP A 203 -17.87 -5.38 -16.36
N LYS A 204 -19.18 -5.20 -16.24
CA LYS A 204 -19.82 -4.57 -15.08
C LYS A 204 -19.67 -5.39 -13.79
N ASN A 205 -19.37 -6.68 -13.89
CA ASN A 205 -19.22 -7.55 -12.74
C ASN A 205 -17.84 -7.45 -12.09
N ASN A 206 -16.85 -6.94 -12.84
CA ASN A 206 -15.50 -6.75 -12.34
C ASN A 206 -14.95 -5.38 -12.73
N MET A 207 -15.55 -4.32 -12.18
CA MET A 207 -15.13 -2.95 -12.47
C MET A 207 -13.73 -2.62 -11.97
N MET A 208 -13.24 -3.30 -10.93
CA MET A 208 -11.93 -3.09 -10.34
C MET A 208 -10.76 -3.33 -11.31
N GLN A 209 -10.94 -4.19 -12.33
CA GLN A 209 -9.90 -4.41 -13.34
C GLN A 209 -9.56 -3.16 -14.18
N TYR A 210 -10.44 -2.18 -14.19
CA TYR A 210 -10.28 -0.93 -14.92
C TYR A 210 -9.75 0.21 -14.04
N ILE A 211 -9.34 -0.08 -12.81
CA ILE A 211 -8.88 0.94 -11.88
C ILE A 211 -7.66 1.68 -12.44
N ALA A 212 -7.66 3.00 -12.26
CA ALA A 212 -6.59 3.87 -12.69
C ALA A 212 -6.23 4.89 -11.60
N PRO A 213 -5.04 5.50 -11.64
CA PRO A 213 -4.62 6.52 -10.68
C PRO A 213 -5.61 7.69 -10.55
N GLN A 214 -6.30 8.04 -11.63
CA GLN A 214 -7.33 9.08 -11.65
C GLN A 214 -8.53 8.74 -10.74
N ASP A 215 -8.87 7.47 -10.61
CA ASP A 215 -9.97 7.02 -9.76
C ASP A 215 -9.61 7.17 -8.28
N LEU A 216 -8.35 6.88 -7.92
CA LEU A 216 -7.81 7.11 -6.57
C LEU A 216 -7.80 8.59 -6.20
N LYS A 217 -7.42 9.47 -7.14
CA LYS A 217 -7.50 10.92 -6.98
C LYS A 217 -8.95 11.37 -6.76
N SER A 218 -9.88 10.88 -7.57
CA SER A 218 -11.31 11.19 -7.45
C SER A 218 -11.92 10.62 -6.17
N PHE A 219 -11.32 9.61 -5.58
CA PHE A 219 -11.72 9.03 -4.29
C PHE A 219 -11.28 9.90 -3.10
N GLY A 220 -10.15 10.63 -3.24
CA GLY A 220 -9.67 11.56 -2.22
C GLY A 220 -8.22 11.37 -1.79
N LEU A 221 -7.45 10.52 -2.48
CA LEU A 221 -6.00 10.49 -2.28
C LEU A 221 -5.35 11.68 -2.98
N ILE A 222 -4.36 12.29 -2.32
CA ILE A 222 -3.62 13.41 -2.92
C ILE A 222 -2.73 12.92 -4.07
N PRO A 223 -2.57 13.73 -5.14
CA PRO A 223 -1.77 13.35 -6.30
C PRO A 223 -0.33 12.96 -5.96
N GLU A 224 0.25 13.60 -4.98
CA GLU A 224 1.62 13.37 -4.52
C GLU A 224 1.81 11.95 -3.99
N ILE A 225 0.87 11.44 -3.16
CA ILE A 225 0.90 10.05 -2.68
C ILE A 225 0.73 9.08 -3.84
N ILE A 226 -0.21 9.34 -4.74
CA ILE A 226 -0.44 8.48 -5.92
C ILE A 226 0.83 8.40 -6.77
N GLY A 227 1.53 9.51 -6.96
CA GLY A 227 2.82 9.55 -7.66
C GLY A 227 3.93 8.73 -6.97
N ARG A 228 3.86 8.52 -5.64
CA ARG A 228 4.82 7.71 -4.88
C ARG A 228 4.40 6.24 -4.72
N LEU A 229 3.25 5.86 -5.27
CA LEU A 229 2.72 4.50 -5.32
C LEU A 229 2.53 4.09 -6.79
N PRO A 230 3.61 3.98 -7.58
CA PRO A 230 3.52 3.79 -9.03
C PRO A 230 2.92 2.45 -9.44
N VAL A 231 2.95 1.46 -8.55
CA VAL A 231 2.40 0.14 -8.84
C VAL A 231 1.01 0.02 -8.25
N LEU A 232 0.01 0.12 -9.12
CA LEU A 232 -1.40 -0.05 -8.77
C LEU A 232 -1.85 -1.45 -9.18
N THR A 233 -2.41 -2.19 -8.23
CA THR A 233 -3.03 -3.49 -8.51
C THR A 233 -4.35 -3.65 -7.75
N TYR A 234 -5.16 -4.58 -8.20
CA TYR A 234 -6.47 -4.86 -7.61
C TYR A 234 -6.61 -6.33 -7.24
N LEU A 235 -7.50 -6.61 -6.29
CA LEU A 235 -7.88 -7.96 -5.91
C LEU A 235 -9.33 -8.20 -6.27
N ASN A 236 -9.59 -9.35 -6.89
CA ASN A 236 -10.94 -9.75 -7.24
C ASN A 236 -11.73 -10.17 -6.00
N PRO A 237 -13.05 -9.94 -5.98
CA PRO A 237 -13.93 -10.54 -4.99
C PRO A 237 -13.77 -12.07 -4.99
N LEU A 238 -13.89 -12.68 -3.81
CA LEU A 238 -13.78 -14.13 -3.68
C LEU A 238 -15.13 -14.77 -4.06
N ASP A 239 -15.11 -15.63 -5.06
CA ASP A 239 -16.26 -16.45 -5.42
C ASP A 239 -16.39 -17.68 -4.49
N ARG A 240 -17.50 -18.42 -4.64
CA ARG A 240 -17.77 -19.61 -3.83
C ARG A 240 -16.68 -20.68 -3.97
N ASN A 241 -16.12 -20.84 -5.16
CA ASN A 241 -15.09 -21.83 -5.43
C ASN A 241 -13.76 -21.43 -4.78
N ALA A 242 -13.39 -20.16 -4.87
CA ALA A 242 -12.22 -19.62 -4.17
C ALA A 242 -12.35 -19.76 -2.65
N LEU A 243 -13.51 -19.46 -2.08
CA LEU A 243 -13.77 -19.64 -0.64
C LEU A 243 -13.62 -21.11 -0.22
N ARG A 244 -14.15 -22.06 -1.01
CA ARG A 244 -13.98 -23.48 -0.75
C ARG A 244 -12.51 -23.91 -0.82
N ALA A 245 -11.79 -23.45 -1.84
CA ALA A 245 -10.38 -23.75 -2.01
C ALA A 245 -9.53 -23.18 -0.85
N ILE A 246 -9.85 -22.00 -0.35
CA ILE A 246 -9.18 -21.38 0.82
C ILE A 246 -9.30 -22.27 2.07
N LEU A 247 -10.40 -22.96 2.26
CA LEU A 247 -10.60 -23.84 3.41
C LEU A 247 -9.80 -25.13 3.33
N THR A 248 -9.45 -25.61 2.13
CA THR A 248 -8.91 -26.95 1.91
C THR A 248 -7.47 -26.99 1.39
N GLU A 249 -7.09 -26.08 0.48
CA GLU A 249 -5.84 -26.21 -0.31
C GLU A 249 -4.60 -25.62 0.36
N PRO A 250 -4.62 -24.40 0.97
CA PRO A 250 -3.43 -23.79 1.54
C PRO A 250 -2.73 -24.68 2.56
N LYS A 251 -1.40 -24.51 2.70
CA LYS A 251 -0.63 -25.24 3.72
C LYS A 251 -1.14 -25.00 5.14
N ASN A 252 -1.66 -23.80 5.40
CA ASN A 252 -2.25 -23.36 6.67
C ASN A 252 -3.78 -23.33 6.63
N SER A 253 -4.42 -24.15 5.79
CA SER A 253 -5.89 -24.19 5.73
C SER A 253 -6.48 -24.68 7.06
N ILE A 254 -7.64 -24.15 7.40
CA ILE A 254 -8.33 -24.47 8.66
C ILE A 254 -8.57 -25.98 8.77
N ILE A 255 -9.03 -26.63 7.70
CA ILE A 255 -9.29 -28.07 7.70
C ILE A 255 -8.03 -28.86 8.03
N LYS A 256 -6.87 -28.48 7.47
CA LYS A 256 -5.58 -29.16 7.77
C LYS A 256 -5.06 -28.94 9.18
N GLN A 257 -5.55 -27.91 9.86
CA GLN A 257 -5.17 -27.63 11.25
C GLN A 257 -6.04 -28.42 12.26
N TYR A 258 -7.20 -28.91 11.84
CA TYR A 258 -8.13 -29.68 12.66
C TYR A 258 -8.01 -31.21 12.48
N ILE A 259 -7.25 -31.68 11.48
CA ILE A 259 -6.91 -33.09 11.25
C ILE A 259 -5.54 -33.39 11.87
#